data_6874f2e1dae80781c93973f18dead317
#
_entry.id   6874f2e1dae80781c93973f18dead317
#
_cell.length_a   1.000
_cell.length_b   1.000
_cell.length_c   1.000
_cell.angle_alpha   90.00
_cell.angle_beta   90.00
_cell.angle_gamma   90.00
#
_symmetry.space_group_name_H-M   'P 1'
#
loop_
_entity.id
_entity.type
_entity.pdbx_description
1 polymer ?
#
loop_
_entity_poly.entity_id
_entity_poly.type
_entity_poly.pdbx_seq_one_letter_code
_entity_poly.pdbx_strand_id
1 'polypeptide(L)'
;MANRRNFKMIVAERKPFEEVSTMVKDFKKVLTVGCGTCVAVCLAGGEKEVGVLNSELKIARRMAGNPIVTGGITVERQCDMEFLEELDGLVDEYDAIISMACGAGIQFIAERFPEIPVFPGVDTSFIGVNREVGWYEEKCRACGTCVLGMTGGICPVTMCAKGLFNGPCGGTNKGSCEINSDQPCAWHRIHERLTKQNRLQNILDICPPNDWRNQTPRTIVQPGYKERLAALGIK
;
A
#
# COMPACT_ATOMS: atom_id res chain seq x y z
N MET A 1 8.61 -1.20 -27.29
CA MET A 1 8.84 -0.54 -25.99
C MET A 1 7.51 -0.57 -25.25
N ALA A 2 7.38 -1.45 -24.26
CA ALA A 2 6.15 -1.59 -23.50
C ALA A 2 5.90 -0.30 -22.71
N ASN A 3 4.71 0.25 -22.84
CA ASN A 3 4.23 1.42 -22.13
C ASN A 3 4.23 1.10 -20.61
N ARG A 4 5.32 1.44 -19.92
CA ARG A 4 5.40 1.34 -18.45
C ARG A 4 4.48 2.41 -17.89
N ARG A 5 3.21 2.07 -17.64
CA ARG A 5 2.31 2.95 -16.91
C ARG A 5 2.92 3.17 -15.54
N ASN A 6 3.21 4.43 -15.20
CA ASN A 6 3.69 4.83 -13.87
C ASN A 6 2.55 4.66 -12.86
N PHE A 7 2.42 3.47 -12.30
CA PHE A 7 1.49 3.23 -11.19
C PHE A 7 2.08 3.80 -9.90
N LYS A 8 1.31 4.62 -9.20
CA LYS A 8 1.55 4.94 -7.79
C LYS A 8 1.52 3.61 -7.04
N MET A 9 2.54 3.34 -6.22
CA MET A 9 2.77 2.01 -5.72
C MET A 9 2.58 1.93 -4.21
N ILE A 10 1.56 1.18 -3.80
CA ILE A 10 1.47 0.65 -2.43
C ILE A 10 2.28 -0.63 -2.42
N VAL A 11 3.24 -0.73 -1.53
CA VAL A 11 4.04 -1.92 -1.32
C VAL A 11 3.36 -2.79 -0.26
N ALA A 12 3.24 -4.08 -0.56
CA ALA A 12 2.69 -5.07 0.33
C ALA A 12 3.48 -6.37 0.21
N GLU A 13 3.39 -7.19 1.24
CA GLU A 13 4.01 -8.51 1.32
C GLU A 13 2.94 -9.58 1.52
N ARG A 14 3.15 -10.77 0.97
CA ARG A 14 2.24 -11.90 1.21
C ARG A 14 2.28 -12.28 2.70
N LYS A 15 1.10 -12.51 3.27
CA LYS A 15 1.03 -13.12 4.60
C LYS A 15 1.60 -14.53 4.58
N PRO A 16 2.16 -14.99 5.72
CA PRO A 16 2.51 -16.38 5.88
C PRO A 16 1.33 -17.31 5.58
N PHE A 17 1.58 -18.41 4.86
CA PHE A 17 0.52 -19.35 4.45
C PHE A 17 -0.28 -19.87 5.64
N GLU A 18 0.38 -20.18 6.76
CA GLU A 18 -0.23 -20.70 7.97
C GLU A 18 -1.25 -19.74 8.57
N GLU A 19 -0.97 -18.43 8.49
CA GLU A 19 -1.88 -17.38 8.95
C GLU A 19 -3.13 -17.36 8.08
N VAL A 20 -2.97 -17.31 6.76
CA VAL A 20 -4.09 -17.31 5.81
C VAL A 20 -4.92 -18.59 5.94
N SER A 21 -4.27 -19.74 6.00
CA SER A 21 -4.92 -21.04 6.15
C SER A 21 -5.74 -21.12 7.43
N THR A 22 -5.23 -20.54 8.53
CA THR A 22 -5.91 -20.49 9.83
C THR A 22 -7.17 -19.61 9.77
N MET A 23 -7.10 -18.45 9.12
CA MET A 23 -8.25 -17.56 8.96
C MET A 23 -9.42 -18.20 8.22
N VAL A 24 -9.12 -19.08 7.26
CA VAL A 24 -10.16 -19.70 6.41
C VAL A 24 -10.42 -21.18 6.78
N LYS A 25 -9.95 -21.65 7.93
CA LYS A 25 -10.01 -23.08 8.32
C LYS A 25 -11.44 -23.65 8.38
N ASP A 26 -12.42 -22.82 8.74
CA ASP A 26 -13.81 -23.24 8.96
C ASP A 26 -14.69 -23.10 7.71
N PHE A 27 -14.15 -22.53 6.62
CA PHE A 27 -14.87 -22.33 5.36
C PHE A 27 -14.60 -23.47 4.37
N LYS A 28 -15.60 -23.79 3.55
CA LYS A 28 -15.52 -24.86 2.54
C LYS A 28 -15.32 -24.35 1.14
N LYS A 29 -15.82 -23.14 0.86
CA LYS A 29 -15.69 -22.49 -0.45
C LYS A 29 -15.11 -21.09 -0.24
N VAL A 30 -13.95 -20.81 -0.80
CA VAL A 30 -13.27 -19.53 -0.63
C VAL A 30 -12.92 -18.92 -1.99
N LEU A 31 -13.29 -17.66 -2.19
CA LEU A 31 -12.90 -16.87 -3.35
C LEU A 31 -11.63 -16.08 -3.02
N THR A 32 -10.57 -16.28 -3.77
CA THR A 32 -9.37 -15.45 -3.67
C THR A 32 -9.42 -14.36 -4.74
N VAL A 33 -9.44 -13.11 -4.30
CA VAL A 33 -9.54 -11.94 -5.17
C VAL A 33 -8.19 -11.23 -5.23
N GLY A 34 -7.57 -11.22 -6.39
CA GLY A 34 -6.33 -10.50 -6.69
C GLY A 34 -6.57 -9.03 -7.04
N CYS A 35 -5.51 -8.24 -7.01
CA CYS A 35 -5.49 -6.86 -7.46
C CYS A 35 -4.37 -6.63 -8.46
N GLY A 36 -4.72 -6.26 -9.69
CA GLY A 36 -3.83 -6.21 -10.86
C GLY A 36 -2.88 -5.01 -10.92
N THR A 37 -2.86 -4.11 -9.91
CA THR A 37 -2.02 -2.91 -9.93
C THR A 37 -0.89 -2.96 -8.89
N CYS A 38 -0.97 -2.22 -7.81
CA CYS A 38 0.13 -2.03 -6.86
C CYS A 38 0.72 -3.34 -6.34
N VAL A 39 -0.12 -4.22 -5.82
CA VAL A 39 0.31 -5.48 -5.19
C VAL A 39 0.75 -6.53 -6.22
N ALA A 40 0.27 -6.46 -7.45
CA ALA A 40 0.76 -7.30 -8.54
C ALA A 40 2.21 -6.92 -8.91
N VAL A 41 2.52 -5.61 -8.93
CA VAL A 41 3.89 -5.12 -9.14
C VAL A 41 4.82 -5.56 -8.00
N CYS A 42 4.29 -5.66 -6.78
CA CYS A 42 5.04 -6.17 -5.62
C CYS A 42 5.20 -7.69 -5.60
N LEU A 43 4.63 -8.41 -6.57
CA LEU A 43 4.62 -9.88 -6.57
C LEU A 43 3.93 -10.47 -5.31
N ALA A 44 2.94 -9.74 -4.79
CA ALA A 44 2.27 -10.09 -3.54
C ALA A 44 0.80 -10.50 -3.73
N GLY A 45 0.08 -9.91 -4.72
CA GLY A 45 -1.37 -10.12 -4.81
C GLY A 45 -1.96 -10.08 -6.23
N GLY A 46 -1.16 -10.30 -7.26
CA GLY A 46 -1.63 -10.41 -8.64
C GLY A 46 -2.20 -11.79 -8.98
N GLU A 47 -2.55 -11.99 -10.23
CA GLU A 47 -3.15 -13.23 -10.74
C GLU A 47 -2.31 -14.48 -10.43
N LYS A 48 -0.98 -14.37 -10.58
CA LYS A 48 -0.06 -15.47 -10.28
C LYS A 48 -0.11 -15.85 -8.80
N GLU A 49 -0.08 -14.87 -7.91
CA GLU A 49 -0.10 -15.08 -6.46
C GLU A 49 -1.44 -15.66 -6.00
N VAL A 50 -2.55 -15.26 -6.61
CA VAL A 50 -3.88 -15.87 -6.42
C VAL A 50 -3.85 -17.36 -6.78
N GLY A 51 -3.29 -17.71 -7.95
CA GLY A 51 -3.17 -19.11 -8.38
C GLY A 51 -2.31 -19.96 -7.44
N VAL A 52 -1.18 -19.39 -6.97
CA VAL A 52 -0.29 -20.04 -6.00
C VAL A 52 -1.02 -20.31 -4.68
N LEU A 53 -1.62 -19.27 -4.07
CA LEU A 53 -2.34 -19.40 -2.80
C LEU A 53 -3.47 -20.43 -2.88
N ASN A 54 -4.26 -20.40 -3.94
CA ASN A 54 -5.34 -21.38 -4.17
C ASN A 54 -4.83 -22.81 -4.24
N SER A 55 -3.66 -23.01 -4.87
CA SER A 55 -3.02 -24.32 -4.96
C SER A 55 -2.51 -24.79 -3.60
N GLU A 56 -1.85 -23.91 -2.85
CA GLU A 56 -1.36 -24.15 -1.49
C GLU A 56 -2.52 -24.57 -0.57
N LEU A 57 -3.64 -23.82 -0.58
CA LEU A 57 -4.83 -24.11 0.22
C LEU A 57 -5.45 -25.48 -0.16
N LYS A 58 -5.60 -25.78 -1.43
CA LYS A 58 -6.16 -27.07 -1.88
C LYS A 58 -5.29 -28.25 -1.42
N ILE A 59 -3.96 -28.14 -1.54
CA ILE A 59 -3.02 -29.19 -1.17
C ILE A 59 -3.08 -29.41 0.35
N ALA A 60 -2.90 -28.34 1.14
CA ALA A 60 -2.88 -28.41 2.60
C ALA A 60 -4.17 -28.99 3.17
N ARG A 61 -5.33 -28.50 2.70
CA ARG A 61 -6.65 -28.93 3.16
C ARG A 61 -6.96 -30.38 2.76
N ARG A 62 -6.50 -30.81 1.56
CA ARG A 62 -6.63 -32.20 1.14
C ARG A 62 -5.80 -33.14 1.99
N MET A 63 -4.57 -32.75 2.32
CA MET A 63 -3.68 -33.52 3.21
C MET A 63 -4.25 -33.63 4.62
N ALA A 64 -4.93 -32.60 5.10
CA ALA A 64 -5.61 -32.58 6.41
C ALA A 64 -6.95 -33.33 6.42
N GLY A 65 -7.37 -33.95 5.32
CA GLY A 65 -8.66 -34.65 5.24
C GLY A 65 -9.90 -33.75 5.21
N ASN A 66 -9.71 -32.44 5.03
CA ASN A 66 -10.78 -31.44 5.02
C ASN A 66 -10.69 -30.59 3.72
N PRO A 67 -11.04 -31.11 2.56
CA PRO A 67 -10.88 -30.45 1.27
C PRO A 67 -11.65 -29.15 1.16
N ILE A 68 -11.09 -28.17 0.44
CA ILE A 68 -11.65 -26.86 0.20
C ILE A 68 -11.87 -26.64 -1.31
N VAL A 69 -12.94 -25.92 -1.66
CA VAL A 69 -13.13 -25.39 -3.01
C VAL A 69 -12.61 -23.96 -3.03
N THR A 70 -11.72 -23.65 -3.94
CA THR A 70 -11.22 -22.28 -4.12
C THR A 70 -11.51 -21.78 -5.52
N GLY A 71 -12.05 -20.57 -5.61
CA GLY A 71 -12.09 -19.76 -6.82
C GLY A 71 -10.99 -18.72 -6.84
N GLY A 72 -10.72 -18.16 -8.01
CA GLY A 72 -9.74 -17.06 -8.15
C GLY A 72 -10.15 -16.11 -9.25
N ILE A 73 -10.11 -14.83 -8.97
CA ILE A 73 -10.30 -13.74 -9.92
C ILE A 73 -9.32 -12.61 -9.57
N THR A 74 -8.87 -11.86 -10.56
CA THR A 74 -8.03 -10.67 -10.32
C THR A 74 -8.67 -9.48 -11.03
N VAL A 75 -9.21 -8.56 -10.24
CA VAL A 75 -9.74 -7.29 -10.74
C VAL A 75 -8.61 -6.27 -10.94
N GLU A 76 -8.81 -5.26 -11.79
CA GLU A 76 -7.76 -4.27 -12.03
C GLU A 76 -7.37 -3.55 -10.73
N ARG A 77 -8.35 -3.09 -9.94
CA ARG A 77 -8.14 -2.42 -8.63
C ARG A 77 -9.28 -2.69 -7.68
N GLN A 78 -8.98 -3.21 -6.51
CA GLN A 78 -9.99 -3.43 -5.48
C GLN A 78 -10.40 -2.16 -4.71
N CYS A 79 -9.67 -1.06 -4.86
CA CYS A 79 -9.97 0.23 -4.22
C CYS A 79 -10.75 1.20 -5.13
N ASP A 80 -11.46 0.67 -6.12
CA ASP A 80 -12.25 1.43 -7.09
C ASP A 80 -13.54 0.67 -7.38
N MET A 81 -14.69 1.34 -7.24
CA MET A 81 -16.01 0.73 -7.29
C MET A 81 -16.29 0.04 -8.64
N GLU A 82 -15.87 0.67 -9.73
CA GLU A 82 -16.10 0.17 -11.09
C GLU A 82 -15.56 -1.25 -11.29
N PHE A 83 -14.36 -1.53 -10.76
CA PHE A 83 -13.76 -2.86 -10.90
C PHE A 83 -14.31 -3.90 -9.92
N LEU A 84 -14.98 -3.47 -8.84
CA LEU A 84 -15.64 -4.40 -7.92
C LEU A 84 -16.97 -4.94 -8.47
N GLU A 85 -17.55 -4.31 -9.49
CA GLU A 85 -18.75 -4.80 -10.16
C GLU A 85 -18.53 -6.18 -10.80
N GLU A 86 -17.30 -6.51 -11.17
CA GLU A 86 -16.94 -7.84 -11.68
C GLU A 86 -17.16 -8.98 -10.67
N LEU A 87 -17.28 -8.63 -9.38
CA LEU A 87 -17.49 -9.59 -8.30
C LEU A 87 -18.97 -9.84 -8.01
N ASP A 88 -19.89 -9.01 -8.54
CA ASP A 88 -21.32 -9.11 -8.28
C ASP A 88 -21.88 -10.44 -8.76
N GLY A 89 -22.61 -11.12 -7.89
CA GLY A 89 -23.15 -12.46 -8.13
C GLY A 89 -22.12 -13.60 -8.02
N LEU A 90 -20.83 -13.34 -8.30
CA LEU A 90 -19.78 -14.36 -8.15
C LEU A 90 -19.54 -14.67 -6.66
N VAL A 91 -19.54 -13.64 -5.81
CA VAL A 91 -19.25 -13.79 -4.38
C VAL A 91 -20.27 -14.67 -3.66
N ASP A 92 -21.50 -14.71 -4.13
CA ASP A 92 -22.60 -15.48 -3.54
C ASP A 92 -22.39 -17.01 -3.60
N GLU A 93 -21.45 -17.44 -4.45
CA GLU A 93 -21.10 -18.86 -4.59
C GLU A 93 -20.11 -19.33 -3.49
N TYR A 94 -19.59 -18.41 -2.68
CA TYR A 94 -18.51 -18.66 -1.72
C TYR A 94 -18.89 -18.30 -0.28
N ASP A 95 -18.27 -18.99 0.66
CA ASP A 95 -18.49 -18.79 2.10
C ASP A 95 -17.61 -17.65 2.67
N ALA A 96 -16.51 -17.32 1.99
CA ALA A 96 -15.56 -16.30 2.41
C ALA A 96 -14.73 -15.80 1.22
N ILE A 97 -14.16 -14.60 1.38
CA ILE A 97 -13.23 -13.99 0.44
C ILE A 97 -11.85 -13.85 1.08
N ILE A 98 -10.78 -14.21 0.35
CA ILE A 98 -9.41 -13.79 0.64
C ILE A 98 -9.07 -12.68 -0.33
N SER A 99 -8.86 -11.47 0.18
CA SER A 99 -8.42 -10.34 -0.63
C SER A 99 -6.89 -10.24 -0.64
N MET A 100 -6.31 -10.29 -1.83
CA MET A 100 -4.86 -10.14 -2.07
C MET A 100 -4.51 -8.69 -2.41
N ALA A 101 -5.27 -7.71 -1.90
CA ALA A 101 -5.05 -6.27 -2.08
C ALA A 101 -4.44 -5.61 -0.85
N CYS A 102 -4.03 -4.34 -0.98
CA CYS A 102 -3.67 -3.52 0.17
C CYS A 102 -4.90 -3.22 1.04
N GLY A 103 -4.68 -2.75 2.27
CA GLY A 103 -5.74 -2.50 3.25
C GLY A 103 -6.91 -1.64 2.75
N ALA A 104 -6.67 -0.73 1.79
CA ALA A 104 -7.75 0.05 1.18
C ALA A 104 -8.69 -0.84 0.35
N GLY A 105 -8.14 -1.73 -0.48
CA GLY A 105 -8.94 -2.64 -1.28
C GLY A 105 -9.67 -3.68 -0.45
N ILE A 106 -9.02 -4.23 0.59
CA ILE A 106 -9.65 -5.20 1.51
C ILE A 106 -10.89 -4.61 2.17
N GLN A 107 -10.76 -3.40 2.74
CA GLN A 107 -11.88 -2.71 3.39
C GLN A 107 -13.01 -2.40 2.39
N PHE A 108 -12.65 -2.00 1.17
CA PHE A 108 -13.64 -1.63 0.16
C PHE A 108 -14.45 -2.82 -0.36
N ILE A 109 -13.83 -4.00 -0.48
CA ILE A 109 -14.57 -5.25 -0.73
C ILE A 109 -15.51 -5.56 0.46
N ALA A 110 -15.01 -5.45 1.70
CA ALA A 110 -15.82 -5.72 2.88
C ALA A 110 -17.02 -4.76 3.03
N GLU A 111 -16.86 -3.50 2.61
CA GLU A 111 -17.97 -2.53 2.55
C GLU A 111 -19.02 -2.88 1.49
N ARG A 112 -18.58 -3.39 0.33
CA ARG A 112 -19.48 -3.78 -0.76
C ARG A 112 -20.24 -5.05 -0.46
N PHE A 113 -19.61 -6.03 0.19
CA PHE A 113 -20.17 -7.35 0.47
C PHE A 113 -20.19 -7.64 1.99
N PRO A 114 -20.99 -6.88 2.78
CA PRO A 114 -20.94 -6.94 4.23
C PRO A 114 -21.40 -8.29 4.83
N GLU A 115 -22.12 -9.10 4.06
CA GLU A 115 -22.60 -10.41 4.50
C GLU A 115 -21.56 -11.52 4.35
N ILE A 116 -20.45 -11.28 3.63
CA ILE A 116 -19.42 -12.27 3.36
C ILE A 116 -18.14 -11.88 4.09
N PRO A 117 -17.58 -12.74 4.93
CA PRO A 117 -16.32 -12.44 5.63
C PRO A 117 -15.16 -12.29 4.64
N VAL A 118 -14.39 -11.21 4.82
CA VAL A 118 -13.23 -10.87 3.98
C VAL A 118 -11.96 -10.93 4.80
N PHE A 119 -10.99 -11.72 4.36
CA PHE A 119 -9.72 -11.95 5.03
C PHE A 119 -8.55 -11.38 4.22
N PRO A 120 -7.54 -10.77 4.89
CA PRO A 120 -6.34 -10.28 4.21
C PRO A 120 -5.41 -11.41 3.79
N GLY A 121 -4.99 -11.42 2.53
CA GLY A 121 -3.95 -12.32 2.03
C GLY A 121 -2.56 -11.66 1.98
N VAL A 122 -2.49 -10.32 2.20
CA VAL A 122 -1.25 -9.55 2.21
C VAL A 122 -1.23 -8.54 3.35
N ASP A 123 -0.03 -8.13 3.78
CA ASP A 123 0.22 -7.02 4.68
C ASP A 123 0.65 -5.79 3.90
N THR A 124 0.02 -4.65 4.16
CA THR A 124 0.39 -3.38 3.54
C THR A 124 1.57 -2.78 4.30
N SER A 125 2.70 -2.58 3.61
CA SER A 125 3.93 -2.09 4.23
C SER A 125 4.04 -0.56 4.15
N PHE A 126 4.05 0.02 2.93
CA PHE A 126 4.28 1.46 2.75
C PHE A 126 3.88 1.97 1.36
N ILE A 127 3.93 3.29 1.19
CA ILE A 127 3.86 3.95 -0.12
C ILE A 127 5.29 4.15 -0.63
N GLY A 128 5.61 3.51 -1.76
CA GLY A 128 6.97 3.45 -2.23
C GLY A 128 7.17 3.52 -3.73
N VAL A 129 8.37 3.12 -4.14
CA VAL A 129 8.79 3.00 -5.54
C VAL A 129 9.39 1.62 -5.78
N ASN A 130 9.22 1.14 -6.99
CA ASN A 130 9.93 -0.01 -7.49
C ASN A 130 11.28 0.46 -8.08
N ARG A 131 12.39 -0.01 -7.51
CA ARG A 131 13.74 0.23 -8.04
C ARG A 131 14.10 -0.79 -9.10
N GLU A 132 13.81 -2.04 -8.78
CA GLU A 132 14.01 -3.21 -9.62
C GLU A 132 13.00 -4.27 -9.18
N VAL A 133 12.79 -5.32 -9.97
CA VAL A 133 11.92 -6.43 -9.59
C VAL A 133 12.36 -7.02 -8.26
N GLY A 134 11.47 -7.00 -7.29
CA GLY A 134 11.74 -7.47 -5.93
C GLY A 134 12.47 -6.46 -5.02
N TRP A 135 12.74 -5.25 -5.49
CA TRP A 135 13.39 -4.19 -4.68
C TRP A 135 12.52 -2.94 -4.58
N TYR A 136 11.91 -2.75 -3.43
CA TYR A 136 10.97 -1.66 -3.15
C TYR A 136 11.49 -0.77 -2.03
N GLU A 137 11.34 0.55 -2.20
CA GLU A 137 11.76 1.53 -1.21
C GLU A 137 10.61 2.41 -0.77
N GLU A 138 10.45 2.60 0.54
CA GLU A 138 9.53 3.59 1.11
C GLU A 138 9.90 5.01 0.67
N LYS A 139 8.91 5.79 0.25
CA LYS A 139 9.11 7.19 -0.18
C LYS A 139 8.14 8.17 0.44
N CYS A 140 6.99 7.70 0.95
CA CYS A 140 5.95 8.59 1.45
C CYS A 140 5.14 7.94 2.56
N ARG A 141 4.80 8.71 3.59
CA ARG A 141 3.91 8.31 4.71
C ARG A 141 2.55 9.02 4.66
N ALA A 142 2.21 9.64 3.55
CA ALA A 142 0.94 10.38 3.39
C ALA A 142 0.66 11.41 4.50
N CYS A 143 1.68 12.10 5.00
CA CYS A 143 1.55 13.04 6.13
C CYS A 143 0.71 14.29 5.82
N GLY A 144 0.42 14.55 4.54
CA GLY A 144 -0.50 15.62 4.11
C GLY A 144 0.14 16.98 3.89
N THR A 145 1.28 17.28 4.51
CA THR A 145 2.01 18.55 4.34
C THR A 145 3.36 18.28 3.67
N CYS A 146 3.42 18.48 2.35
CA CYS A 146 4.57 18.06 1.56
C CYS A 146 5.66 19.13 1.53
N VAL A 147 6.85 18.80 2.04
CA VAL A 147 8.04 19.68 2.08
C VAL A 147 9.06 19.37 1.00
N LEU A 148 8.79 18.46 0.07
CA LEU A 148 9.74 18.03 -0.96
C LEU A 148 10.30 19.18 -1.79
N GLY A 149 9.51 20.24 -2.00
CA GLY A 149 9.97 21.46 -2.68
C GLY A 149 11.08 22.19 -1.93
N MET A 150 11.10 22.13 -0.61
CA MET A 150 12.12 22.75 0.26
C MET A 150 13.39 21.89 0.37
N THR A 151 13.23 20.57 0.32
CA THR A 151 14.28 19.58 0.64
C THR A 151 14.91 18.93 -0.59
N GLY A 152 14.76 19.56 -1.75
CA GLY A 152 15.34 19.02 -3.00
C GLY A 152 14.76 17.67 -3.42
N GLY A 153 13.51 17.38 -3.06
CA GLY A 153 12.82 16.14 -3.42
C GLY A 153 13.18 14.94 -2.51
N ILE A 154 13.78 15.17 -1.34
CA ILE A 154 14.07 14.13 -0.35
C ILE A 154 13.17 14.33 0.87
N CYS A 155 12.36 13.32 1.21
CA CYS A 155 11.41 13.43 2.31
C CYS A 155 12.10 13.21 3.67
N PRO A 156 12.19 14.23 4.53
CA PRO A 156 12.76 14.04 5.88
C PRO A 156 11.85 13.21 6.79
N VAL A 157 10.52 13.26 6.58
CA VAL A 157 9.56 12.49 7.39
C VAL A 157 9.74 10.98 7.19
N THR A 158 10.00 10.55 5.95
CA THR A 158 10.16 9.14 5.62
C THR A 158 11.60 8.66 5.80
N MET A 159 12.57 9.48 5.39
CA MET A 159 13.97 9.03 5.28
C MET A 159 14.84 9.37 6.47
N CYS A 160 14.42 10.25 7.37
CA CYS A 160 15.15 10.51 8.62
C CYS A 160 14.62 9.59 9.71
N ALA A 161 15.47 8.73 10.29
CA ALA A 161 15.09 7.82 11.36
C ALA A 161 14.49 8.53 12.60
N LYS A 162 14.87 9.80 12.81
CA LYS A 162 14.34 10.66 13.89
C LYS A 162 13.14 11.51 13.44
N GLY A 163 12.75 11.47 12.16
CA GLY A 163 11.67 12.29 11.61
C GLY A 163 11.92 13.80 11.70
N LEU A 164 13.18 14.24 11.73
CA LEU A 164 13.53 15.66 11.89
C LEU A 164 13.14 16.47 10.66
N PHE A 165 12.41 17.54 10.89
CA PHE A 165 11.78 18.35 9.87
C PHE A 165 12.61 19.61 9.50
N ASN A 166 13.40 20.13 10.44
CA ASN A 166 14.12 21.39 10.34
C ASN A 166 15.63 21.22 10.55
N GLY A 167 16.25 20.43 9.71
CA GLY A 167 17.69 20.32 9.71
C GLY A 167 18.24 19.05 10.38
N PRO A 168 19.55 18.88 10.29
CA PRO A 168 20.23 17.69 10.78
C PRO A 168 20.32 17.65 12.29
N CYS A 169 20.35 16.43 12.86
CA CYS A 169 20.61 16.23 14.29
C CYS A 169 22.10 16.39 14.69
N GLY A 170 22.98 16.56 13.71
CA GLY A 170 24.44 16.60 13.97
C GLY A 170 25.09 15.21 14.10
N GLY A 171 24.31 14.12 14.15
CA GLY A 171 24.81 12.75 14.35
C GLY A 171 25.20 12.00 13.07
N THR A 172 25.27 12.67 11.93
CA THR A 172 25.71 12.01 10.70
C THR A 172 27.20 11.62 10.79
N ASN A 173 27.51 10.38 10.43
CA ASN A 173 28.87 9.89 10.37
C ASN A 173 29.20 9.52 8.92
N LYS A 174 30.08 10.34 8.30
CA LYS A 174 30.49 10.16 6.87
C LYS A 174 29.32 9.96 5.90
N GLY A 175 28.18 10.64 6.15
CA GLY A 175 26.99 10.54 5.33
C GLY A 175 26.01 9.45 5.74
N SER A 176 26.34 8.59 6.71
CA SER A 176 25.43 7.59 7.28
C SER A 176 24.67 8.13 8.48
N CYS A 177 23.50 7.56 8.77
CA CYS A 177 22.67 7.89 9.91
C CYS A 177 23.27 7.31 11.21
N GLU A 178 23.27 8.07 12.31
CA GLU A 178 23.73 7.57 13.61
C GLU A 178 22.84 6.48 14.22
N ILE A 179 21.55 6.45 13.84
CA ILE A 179 20.60 5.44 14.34
C ILE A 179 20.75 4.11 13.59
N ASN A 180 21.08 4.18 12.29
CA ASN A 180 21.32 3.01 11.47
C ASN A 180 22.42 3.33 10.45
N SER A 181 23.59 2.77 10.67
CA SER A 181 24.79 3.02 9.83
C SER A 181 24.63 2.55 8.38
N ASP A 182 23.71 1.62 8.12
CA ASP A 182 23.44 1.10 6.78
C ASP A 182 22.54 2.03 5.96
N GLN A 183 21.95 3.03 6.63
CA GLN A 183 21.11 4.03 5.99
C GLN A 183 21.87 5.34 5.77
N PRO A 184 21.81 5.93 4.57
CA PRO A 184 22.33 7.26 4.33
C PRO A 184 21.53 8.29 5.13
N CYS A 185 22.22 9.26 5.73
CA CYS A 185 21.58 10.35 6.45
C CYS A 185 20.73 11.20 5.50
N ALA A 186 19.43 11.32 5.77
CA ALA A 186 18.51 12.09 4.96
C ALA A 186 18.95 13.56 4.81
N TRP A 187 19.35 14.21 5.92
CA TRP A 187 19.76 15.61 5.92
C TRP A 187 21.10 15.86 5.26
N HIS A 188 22.04 14.91 5.33
CA HIS A 188 23.27 14.97 4.55
C HIS A 188 22.94 14.97 3.03
N ARG A 189 22.08 14.05 2.59
CA ARG A 189 21.63 13.99 1.18
C ARG A 189 20.84 15.22 0.75
N ILE A 190 20.02 15.80 1.63
CA ILE A 190 19.28 17.04 1.36
C ILE A 190 20.27 18.17 1.13
N HIS A 191 21.26 18.33 2.03
CA HIS A 191 22.31 19.34 1.90
C HIS A 191 23.06 19.21 0.57
N GLU A 192 23.57 18.01 0.26
CA GLU A 192 24.29 17.77 -1.00
C GLU A 192 23.42 18.12 -2.22
N ARG A 193 22.15 17.75 -2.21
CA ARG A 193 21.24 17.99 -3.33
C ARG A 193 20.91 19.46 -3.49
N LEU A 194 20.61 20.15 -2.40
CA LEU A 194 20.35 21.60 -2.43
C LEU A 194 21.59 22.40 -2.85
N THR A 195 22.78 21.96 -2.43
CA THR A 195 24.05 22.54 -2.89
C THR A 195 24.19 22.42 -4.41
N LYS A 196 23.97 21.22 -4.97
CA LYS A 196 24.00 20.99 -6.44
C LYS A 196 22.94 21.79 -7.20
N GLN A 197 21.83 22.11 -6.55
CA GLN A 197 20.73 22.88 -7.12
C GLN A 197 20.88 24.40 -6.91
N ASN A 198 21.94 24.88 -6.24
CA ASN A 198 22.13 26.27 -5.79
C ASN A 198 20.92 26.79 -4.96
N ARG A 199 20.35 25.92 -4.12
CA ARG A 199 19.17 26.21 -3.30
C ARG A 199 19.39 25.95 -1.80
N LEU A 200 20.62 26.01 -1.37
CA LEU A 200 20.98 25.73 0.04
C LEU A 200 20.28 26.67 1.02
N GLN A 201 19.88 27.86 0.56
CA GLN A 201 19.09 28.82 1.33
C GLN A 201 17.81 28.18 1.92
N ASN A 202 17.22 27.23 1.25
CA ASN A 202 15.99 26.57 1.70
C ASN A 202 16.09 25.92 3.10
N ILE A 203 17.29 25.48 3.52
CA ILE A 203 17.46 24.86 4.86
C ILE A 203 17.56 25.87 6.01
N LEU A 204 17.65 27.16 5.68
CA LEU A 204 17.64 28.24 6.68
C LEU A 204 16.21 28.64 7.04
N ASP A 205 15.22 28.33 6.19
CA ASP A 205 13.82 28.61 6.45
C ASP A 205 13.26 27.54 7.39
N ILE A 206 12.65 28.00 8.49
CA ILE A 206 12.05 27.09 9.47
C ILE A 206 10.66 26.69 9.00
N CYS A 207 10.49 25.40 8.72
CA CYS A 207 9.17 24.85 8.45
C CYS A 207 8.35 24.79 9.76
N PRO A 208 7.09 25.22 9.74
CA PRO A 208 6.21 25.06 10.89
C PRO A 208 6.01 23.58 11.23
N PRO A 209 5.63 23.25 12.48
CA PRO A 209 5.30 21.88 12.86
C PRO A 209 4.26 21.26 11.90
N ASN A 210 4.44 19.99 11.58
CA ASN A 210 3.50 19.29 10.72
C ASN A 210 2.12 19.16 11.41
N ASP A 211 1.06 19.36 10.65
CA ASP A 211 -0.31 19.14 11.17
C ASP A 211 -0.65 17.64 11.10
N TRP A 212 -0.37 16.94 12.19
CA TRP A 212 -0.63 15.50 12.32
C TRP A 212 -2.11 15.11 12.35
N ARG A 213 -3.04 16.06 12.40
CA ARG A 213 -4.47 15.80 12.21
C ARG A 213 -4.76 15.20 10.83
N ASN A 214 -3.86 15.39 9.88
CA ASN A 214 -3.89 14.72 8.58
C ASN A 214 -3.75 13.17 8.67
N GLN A 215 -3.39 12.63 9.82
CA GLN A 215 -3.32 11.17 10.05
C GLN A 215 -4.64 10.60 10.61
N THR A 216 -5.63 11.43 10.89
CA THR A 216 -6.99 10.96 11.25
C THR A 216 -7.78 10.59 9.99
N PRO A 217 -8.80 9.70 10.10
CA PRO A 217 -9.66 9.36 8.97
C PRO A 217 -10.26 10.60 8.33
N ARG A 218 -10.20 10.70 7.02
CA ARG A 218 -10.68 11.85 6.26
C ARG A 218 -11.20 11.47 4.88
N THR A 219 -12.14 12.25 4.40
CA THR A 219 -12.63 12.22 3.04
C THR A 219 -12.20 13.50 2.31
N ILE A 220 -11.75 13.37 1.08
CA ILE A 220 -11.42 14.51 0.22
C ILE A 220 -12.38 14.51 -0.96
N VAL A 221 -13.19 15.54 -1.05
CA VAL A 221 -14.08 15.79 -2.19
C VAL A 221 -13.52 16.96 -3.00
N GLN A 222 -13.27 16.73 -4.28
CA GLN A 222 -12.82 17.79 -5.18
C GLN A 222 -13.91 18.85 -5.32
N PRO A 223 -13.57 20.16 -5.25
CA PRO A 223 -14.57 21.25 -5.25
C PRO A 223 -15.57 21.18 -6.42
N GLY A 224 -15.12 20.87 -7.62
CA GLY A 224 -15.96 20.77 -8.81
C GLY A 224 -16.94 19.58 -8.85
N TYR A 225 -16.85 18.68 -7.88
CA TYR A 225 -17.74 17.50 -7.80
C TYR A 225 -18.74 17.55 -6.64
N LYS A 226 -18.66 18.57 -5.77
CA LYS A 226 -19.51 18.67 -4.56
C LYS A 226 -21.01 18.64 -4.90
N GLU A 227 -21.43 19.45 -5.88
CA GLU A 227 -22.83 19.52 -6.28
C GLU A 227 -23.34 18.20 -6.86
N ARG A 228 -22.53 17.55 -7.71
CA ARG A 228 -22.86 16.23 -8.27
C ARG A 228 -23.01 15.17 -7.19
N LEU A 229 -22.09 15.12 -6.22
CA LEU A 229 -22.13 14.14 -5.13
C LEU A 229 -23.32 14.39 -4.20
N ALA A 230 -23.63 15.66 -3.90
CA ALA A 230 -24.80 16.02 -3.14
C ALA A 230 -26.11 15.59 -3.82
N ALA A 231 -26.20 15.71 -5.16
CA ALA A 231 -27.35 15.25 -5.94
C ALA A 231 -27.51 13.72 -5.92
N LEU A 232 -26.40 12.98 -5.70
CA LEU A 232 -26.40 11.52 -5.51
C LEU A 232 -26.63 11.09 -4.05
N GLY A 233 -26.87 12.03 -3.12
CA GLY A 233 -27.04 11.75 -1.69
C GLY A 233 -25.73 11.37 -0.96
N ILE A 234 -24.58 11.54 -1.59
CA ILE A 234 -23.25 11.26 -1.01
C ILE A 234 -22.81 12.52 -0.24
N LYS A 235 -22.60 12.37 1.07
CA LYS A 235 -22.19 13.45 1.99
C LYS A 235 -20.68 13.51 2.18
#